data_b556f3eec4e1689c523fea927fedc50c
#
_entry.id   b556f3eec4e1689c523fea927fedc50c
#
_cell.length_a   1.000
_cell.length_b   1.000
_cell.length_c   1.000
_cell.angle_alpha   90.00
_cell.angle_beta   90.00
_cell.angle_gamma   90.00
#
_symmetry.space_group_name_H-M   'P 1'
#
loop_
_entity.id
_entity.type
_entity.pdbx_description
1 polymer ?
#
loop_
_entity_poly.entity_id
_entity_poly.type
_entity_poly.pdbx_seq_one_letter_code
_entity_poly.pdbx_strand_id
1 'polypeptide(L)'
;GKKVTSRQIRDRLFKETEGNVAIRVKDSEEADSFEVAGRGELQLGVLIETMRREGFELTIGRPRVLTRENPETGEREEPFEEALIDVDETYSGVVVEKMSLRKGMMQDMRPSGGGKVRLTFHIPSRGLIGYHGEFLTDTRGTGMMNRLFLGYQPWAGAIEGRRNGSLISNSDGEAVQYALFALQERGALFVDPGVKVYVGLILGEHSRDNDLDVNPIKEKKLTNIRAAGKDEALLLVPPRRMSLEQAIAYIEEDELVEVTPTAVRLR
;
A
#
# COMPACT_ATOMS: atom_id res chain seq x y z
N GLY A 1 9.43 19.51 2.58
CA GLY A 1 8.29 20.44 2.59
C GLY A 1 8.51 21.61 3.51
N LYS A 2 7.64 22.58 3.42
CA LYS A 2 7.67 23.74 4.33
C LYS A 2 6.73 23.58 5.53
N LYS A 3 5.86 22.56 5.50
CA LYS A 3 4.83 22.29 6.49
C LYS A 3 5.05 20.91 7.09
N VAL A 4 5.86 20.85 8.14
CA VAL A 4 6.37 19.61 8.74
C VAL A 4 6.03 19.45 10.22
N THR A 5 5.43 20.48 10.85
CA THR A 5 5.12 20.42 12.28
C THR A 5 3.78 19.76 12.54
N SER A 6 3.69 18.96 13.59
CA SER A 6 2.44 18.32 14.04
C SER A 6 1.31 19.31 14.21
N ARG A 7 1.59 20.52 14.71
CA ARG A 7 0.58 21.58 14.83
C ARG A 7 0.02 22.00 13.47
N GLN A 8 0.87 22.20 12.45
CA GLN A 8 0.40 22.56 11.10
C GLN A 8 -0.44 21.45 10.49
N ILE A 9 -0.03 20.19 10.68
CA ILE A 9 -0.77 19.01 10.20
C ILE A 9 -2.12 18.95 10.93
N ARG A 10 -2.14 19.09 12.24
CA ARG A 10 -3.34 19.11 13.06
C ARG A 10 -4.34 20.17 12.59
N ASP A 11 -3.89 21.41 12.50
CA ASP A 11 -4.74 22.54 12.09
C ASP A 11 -5.35 22.28 10.70
N ARG A 12 -4.58 21.73 9.78
CA ARG A 12 -5.06 21.37 8.43
C ARG A 12 -6.08 20.24 8.44
N LEU A 13 -5.85 19.18 9.24
CA LEU A 13 -6.77 18.06 9.36
C LEU A 13 -8.10 18.50 10.01
N PHE A 14 -8.06 19.28 11.08
CA PHE A 14 -9.28 19.79 11.72
C PHE A 14 -10.06 20.74 10.80
N LYS A 15 -9.37 21.57 10.02
CA LYS A 15 -10.03 22.39 8.99
C LYS A 15 -10.77 21.57 7.95
N GLU A 16 -10.27 20.40 7.59
CA GLU A 16 -10.97 19.49 6.67
C GLU A 16 -12.33 19.05 7.23
N THR A 17 -12.43 18.83 8.53
CA THR A 17 -13.68 18.39 9.17
C THR A 17 -14.79 19.45 9.12
N GLU A 18 -14.45 20.74 8.98
CA GLU A 18 -15.42 21.83 8.88
C GLU A 18 -16.21 21.77 7.55
N GLY A 19 -15.54 21.37 6.47
CA GLY A 19 -16.13 21.28 5.12
C GLY A 19 -16.55 19.88 4.70
N ASN A 20 -16.11 18.85 5.41
CA ASN A 20 -16.31 17.44 5.04
C ASN A 20 -16.78 16.60 6.22
N VAL A 21 -18.10 16.51 6.38
CA VAL A 21 -18.75 15.75 7.47
C VAL A 21 -18.43 14.26 7.49
N ALA A 22 -17.88 13.72 6.40
CA ALA A 22 -17.48 12.33 6.31
C ALA A 22 -16.08 12.05 6.88
N ILE A 23 -15.29 13.09 7.12
CA ILE A 23 -13.96 12.99 7.74
C ILE A 23 -14.08 13.27 9.23
N ARG A 24 -13.49 12.41 10.04
CA ARG A 24 -13.35 12.59 11.49
C ARG A 24 -11.88 12.56 11.85
N VAL A 25 -11.46 13.48 12.71
CA VAL A 25 -10.08 13.59 13.20
C VAL A 25 -10.10 13.54 14.71
N LYS A 26 -9.20 12.76 15.28
CA LYS A 26 -8.94 12.70 16.73
C LYS A 26 -7.43 12.76 16.96
N ASP A 27 -7.03 13.36 18.07
CA ASP A 27 -5.68 13.22 18.57
C ASP A 27 -5.47 11.74 18.96
N SER A 28 -4.35 11.15 18.59
CA SER A 28 -3.98 9.78 18.96
C SER A 28 -3.40 9.73 20.38
N GLU A 29 -3.34 8.55 20.98
CA GLU A 29 -2.60 8.31 22.22
C GLU A 29 -1.09 8.48 22.04
N GLU A 30 -0.58 8.26 20.82
CA GLU A 30 0.80 8.54 20.47
C GLU A 30 1.00 10.04 20.23
N ALA A 31 2.07 10.58 20.83
CA ALA A 31 2.43 11.98 20.65
C ALA A 31 2.64 12.30 19.16
N ASP A 32 2.15 13.48 18.76
CA ASP A 32 2.31 14.00 17.38
C ASP A 32 1.63 13.17 16.28
N SER A 33 0.71 12.27 16.64
CA SER A 33 -0.04 11.48 15.68
C SER A 33 -1.56 11.73 15.79
N PHE A 34 -2.26 11.47 14.69
CA PHE A 34 -3.69 11.75 14.55
C PHE A 34 -4.40 10.54 13.93
N GLU A 35 -5.55 10.20 14.48
CA GLU A 35 -6.45 9.25 13.86
C GLU A 35 -7.38 9.99 12.90
N VAL A 36 -7.35 9.60 11.64
CA VAL A 36 -8.21 10.15 10.60
C VAL A 36 -9.11 9.06 10.05
N ALA A 37 -10.40 9.19 10.25
CA ALA A 37 -11.41 8.25 9.75
C ALA A 37 -12.23 8.88 8.62
N GLY A 38 -12.51 8.10 7.60
CA GLY A 38 -13.31 8.48 6.44
C GLY A 38 -14.18 7.32 5.95
N ARG A 39 -14.90 7.52 4.85
CA ARG A 39 -15.76 6.50 4.25
C ARG A 39 -15.01 5.34 3.59
N GLY A 40 -13.71 5.53 3.31
CA GLY A 40 -12.86 4.50 2.71
C GLY A 40 -11.49 5.03 2.29
N GLU A 41 -10.65 4.12 1.82
CA GLU A 41 -9.25 4.40 1.45
C GLU A 41 -9.10 5.50 0.39
N LEU A 42 -10.00 5.54 -0.59
CA LEU A 42 -9.95 6.54 -1.66
C LEU A 42 -10.11 7.96 -1.12
N GLN A 43 -11.08 8.18 -0.22
CA GLN A 43 -11.29 9.49 0.39
C GLN A 43 -10.09 9.94 1.21
N LEU A 44 -9.52 9.03 2.00
CA LEU A 44 -8.32 9.30 2.79
C LEU A 44 -7.11 9.55 1.88
N GLY A 45 -6.95 8.79 0.82
CA GLY A 45 -5.90 8.98 -0.19
C GLY A 45 -5.98 10.35 -0.88
N VAL A 46 -7.18 10.81 -1.23
CA VAL A 46 -7.41 12.14 -1.81
C VAL A 46 -7.03 13.24 -0.81
N LEU A 47 -7.39 13.11 0.46
CA LEU A 47 -7.00 14.06 1.50
C LEU A 47 -5.48 14.17 1.61
N ILE A 48 -4.79 13.04 1.71
CA ILE A 48 -3.33 12.99 1.84
C ILE A 48 -2.64 13.59 0.60
N GLU A 49 -3.12 13.24 -0.60
CA GLU A 49 -2.57 13.79 -1.85
C GLU A 49 -2.78 15.31 -1.94
N THR A 50 -3.93 15.80 -1.47
CA THR A 50 -4.21 17.25 -1.40
C THR A 50 -3.23 17.94 -0.44
N MET A 51 -3.04 17.38 0.76
CA MET A 51 -2.07 17.91 1.73
C MET A 51 -0.64 17.88 1.19
N ARG A 52 -0.25 16.81 0.50
CA ARG A 52 1.04 16.71 -0.19
C ARG A 52 1.27 17.88 -1.16
N ARG A 53 0.27 18.18 -2.00
CA ARG A 53 0.30 19.30 -2.97
C ARG A 53 0.32 20.66 -2.29
N GLU A 54 -0.27 20.77 -1.10
CA GLU A 54 -0.21 21.98 -0.27
C GLU A 54 1.16 22.17 0.43
N GLY A 55 2.09 21.23 0.27
CA GLY A 55 3.46 21.30 0.78
C GLY A 55 3.67 20.67 2.17
N PHE A 56 2.72 19.84 2.63
CA PHE A 56 2.88 19.08 3.87
C PHE A 56 3.79 17.87 3.68
N GLU A 57 4.53 17.54 4.73
CA GLU A 57 5.24 16.28 4.90
C GLU A 57 4.66 15.54 6.09
N LEU A 58 4.30 14.30 5.89
CA LEU A 58 3.66 13.48 6.91
C LEU A 58 3.96 12.00 6.69
N THR A 59 3.75 11.22 7.74
CA THR A 59 3.89 9.78 7.72
C THR A 59 2.53 9.14 7.94
N ILE A 60 2.23 8.07 7.21
CA ILE A 60 0.94 7.40 7.24
C ILE A 60 1.15 5.94 7.60
N GLY A 61 0.41 5.45 8.58
CA GLY A 61 0.30 4.04 8.90
C GLY A 61 -0.70 3.30 8.01
N ARG A 62 -0.72 1.99 8.13
CA ARG A 62 -1.66 1.13 7.40
C ARG A 62 -3.11 1.48 7.75
N PRO A 63 -4.00 1.67 6.77
CA PRO A 63 -5.42 1.87 7.02
C PRO A 63 -6.06 0.68 7.73
N ARG A 64 -6.91 0.97 8.70
CA ARG A 64 -7.67 -0.04 9.45
C ARG A 64 -9.16 0.24 9.34
N VAL A 65 -9.97 -0.81 9.33
CA VAL A 65 -11.42 -0.66 9.45
C VAL A 65 -11.81 -0.45 10.91
N LEU A 66 -12.87 0.33 11.14
CA LEU A 66 -13.43 0.48 12.47
C LEU A 66 -14.27 -0.76 12.79
N THR A 67 -13.86 -1.49 13.82
CA THR A 67 -14.61 -2.64 14.37
C THR A 67 -15.50 -2.19 15.51
N ARG A 68 -16.50 -2.99 15.85
CA ARG A 68 -17.35 -2.79 17.03
C ARG A 68 -17.57 -4.10 17.76
N GLU A 69 -18.03 -4.03 18.99
CA GLU A 69 -18.56 -5.18 19.70
C GLU A 69 -20.07 -5.24 19.48
N ASN A 70 -20.59 -6.43 19.23
CA ASN A 70 -22.02 -6.67 19.18
C ASN A 70 -22.62 -6.48 20.57
N PRO A 71 -23.60 -5.58 20.76
CA PRO A 71 -24.12 -5.29 22.10
C PRO A 71 -24.89 -6.45 22.72
N GLU A 72 -25.33 -7.44 21.93
CA GLU A 72 -26.11 -8.59 22.40
C GLU A 72 -25.21 -9.80 22.70
N THR A 73 -24.20 -10.06 21.85
CA THR A 73 -23.36 -11.25 21.94
C THR A 73 -21.97 -10.96 22.53
N GLY A 74 -21.52 -9.70 22.55
CA GLY A 74 -20.16 -9.32 22.93
C GLY A 74 -19.09 -9.73 21.89
N GLU A 75 -19.50 -10.25 20.74
CA GLU A 75 -18.57 -10.66 19.69
C GLU A 75 -18.07 -9.45 18.89
N ARG A 76 -16.83 -9.54 18.45
CA ARG A 76 -16.22 -8.54 17.57
C ARG A 76 -16.84 -8.61 16.18
N GLU A 77 -17.34 -7.48 15.70
CA GLU A 77 -17.88 -7.29 14.36
C GLU A 77 -17.04 -6.33 13.54
N GLU A 78 -17.06 -6.54 12.23
CA GLU A 78 -16.42 -5.68 11.25
C GLU A 78 -17.38 -5.31 10.10
N PRO A 79 -17.12 -4.20 9.38
CA PRO A 79 -17.95 -3.80 8.25
C PRO A 79 -17.76 -4.77 7.07
N PHE A 80 -18.88 -5.17 6.48
CA PHE A 80 -18.95 -5.99 5.27
C PHE A 80 -19.54 -5.21 4.11
N GLU A 81 -19.10 -5.57 2.92
CA GLU A 81 -19.59 -5.00 1.67
C GLU A 81 -20.05 -6.11 0.73
N GLU A 82 -21.04 -5.80 -0.09
CA GLU A 82 -21.38 -6.55 -1.28
C GLU A 82 -20.55 -6.01 -2.44
N ALA A 83 -19.73 -6.86 -3.03
CA ALA A 83 -18.96 -6.54 -4.23
C ALA A 83 -19.64 -7.18 -5.44
N LEU A 84 -20.15 -6.33 -6.34
CA LEU A 84 -20.67 -6.73 -7.64
C LEU A 84 -19.58 -6.53 -8.68
N ILE A 85 -19.15 -7.62 -9.30
CA ILE A 85 -18.00 -7.64 -10.20
C ILE A 85 -18.44 -8.16 -11.57
N ASP A 86 -18.25 -7.35 -12.61
CA ASP A 86 -18.42 -7.76 -14.00
C ASP A 86 -17.05 -7.90 -14.65
N VAL A 87 -16.71 -9.12 -15.10
CA VAL A 87 -15.43 -9.45 -15.73
C VAL A 87 -15.62 -10.34 -16.93
N ASP A 88 -14.66 -10.32 -17.85
CA ASP A 88 -14.58 -11.34 -18.90
C ASP A 88 -14.38 -12.72 -18.27
N GLU A 89 -15.04 -13.73 -18.79
CA GLU A 89 -15.01 -15.10 -18.25
C GLU A 89 -13.59 -15.63 -18.06
N THR A 90 -12.65 -15.24 -18.93
CA THR A 90 -11.24 -15.60 -18.84
C THR A 90 -10.53 -15.12 -17.58
N TYR A 91 -11.01 -14.06 -16.95
CA TYR A 91 -10.43 -13.48 -15.73
C TYR A 91 -11.20 -13.85 -14.46
N SER A 92 -12.34 -14.52 -14.60
CA SER A 92 -13.20 -14.86 -13.45
C SER A 92 -12.48 -15.72 -12.41
N GLY A 93 -11.68 -16.69 -12.86
CA GLY A 93 -10.94 -17.59 -11.97
C GLY A 93 -9.97 -16.87 -11.04
N VAL A 94 -9.14 -15.96 -11.57
CA VAL A 94 -8.18 -15.19 -10.76
C VAL A 94 -8.90 -14.24 -9.79
N VAL A 95 -10.01 -13.66 -10.20
CA VAL A 95 -10.82 -12.78 -9.33
C VAL A 95 -11.43 -13.58 -8.18
N VAL A 96 -12.03 -14.75 -8.47
CA VAL A 96 -12.60 -15.63 -7.44
C VAL A 96 -11.55 -16.07 -6.43
N GLU A 97 -10.37 -16.49 -6.89
CA GLU A 97 -9.25 -16.87 -6.03
C GLU A 97 -8.84 -15.73 -5.10
N LYS A 98 -8.57 -14.55 -5.66
CA LYS A 98 -8.12 -13.39 -4.88
C LYS A 98 -9.17 -12.88 -3.90
N MET A 99 -10.44 -12.87 -4.29
CA MET A 99 -11.54 -12.50 -3.40
C MET A 99 -11.67 -13.50 -2.24
N SER A 100 -11.52 -14.79 -2.50
CA SER A 100 -11.57 -15.84 -1.47
C SER A 100 -10.43 -15.74 -0.47
N LEU A 101 -9.19 -15.47 -0.92
CA LEU A 101 -8.04 -15.22 -0.05
C LEU A 101 -8.26 -14.01 0.87
N ARG A 102 -9.05 -13.03 0.42
CA ARG A 102 -9.43 -11.82 1.15
C ARG A 102 -10.69 -11.99 2.01
N LYS A 103 -11.09 -13.25 2.28
CA LYS A 103 -12.29 -13.62 3.05
C LYS A 103 -13.61 -13.27 2.38
N GLY A 104 -13.61 -13.08 1.05
CA GLY A 104 -14.83 -12.94 0.27
C GLY A 104 -15.59 -14.27 0.16
N MET A 105 -16.89 -14.22 0.40
CA MET A 105 -17.82 -15.34 0.24
C MET A 105 -18.63 -15.12 -1.02
N MET A 106 -18.43 -15.96 -2.03
CA MET A 106 -19.21 -15.87 -3.26
C MET A 106 -20.68 -16.20 -3.00
N GLN A 107 -21.57 -15.28 -3.37
CA GLN A 107 -23.01 -15.43 -3.22
C GLN A 107 -23.67 -15.89 -4.52
N ASP A 108 -23.19 -15.37 -5.65
CA ASP A 108 -23.76 -15.66 -6.97
C ASP A 108 -22.68 -15.53 -8.06
N MET A 109 -22.85 -16.32 -9.11
CA MET A 109 -22.07 -16.25 -10.34
C MET A 109 -22.99 -16.55 -11.51
N ARG A 110 -23.16 -15.59 -12.42
CA ARG A 110 -24.05 -15.74 -13.58
C ARG A 110 -23.47 -15.08 -14.84
N PRO A 111 -23.75 -15.60 -16.03
CA PRO A 111 -23.44 -14.90 -17.27
C PRO A 111 -24.12 -13.52 -17.32
N SER A 112 -23.39 -12.50 -17.76
CA SER A 112 -23.94 -11.14 -17.92
C SER A 112 -24.00 -10.69 -19.38
N GLY A 113 -23.78 -11.62 -20.33
CA GLY A 113 -23.79 -11.38 -21.78
C GLY A 113 -22.41 -10.94 -22.31
N GLY A 114 -22.22 -11.10 -23.61
CA GLY A 114 -20.98 -10.68 -24.30
C GLY A 114 -19.70 -11.36 -23.81
N GLY A 115 -19.77 -12.62 -23.33
CA GLY A 115 -18.61 -13.33 -22.79
C GLY A 115 -18.18 -12.87 -21.40
N LYS A 116 -19.03 -12.11 -20.70
CA LYS A 116 -18.81 -11.65 -19.34
C LYS A 116 -19.60 -12.45 -18.33
N VAL A 117 -19.05 -12.52 -17.12
CA VAL A 117 -19.71 -13.07 -15.94
C VAL A 117 -19.86 -12.00 -14.86
N ARG A 118 -20.97 -12.05 -14.15
CA ARG A 118 -21.20 -11.27 -12.96
C ARG A 118 -21.01 -12.12 -11.73
N LEU A 119 -20.12 -11.65 -10.85
CA LEU A 119 -19.81 -12.27 -9.58
C LEU A 119 -20.34 -11.37 -8.46
N THR A 120 -20.98 -11.97 -7.46
CA THR A 120 -21.43 -11.28 -6.25
C THR A 120 -20.72 -11.88 -5.06
N PHE A 121 -20.04 -11.05 -4.29
CA PHE A 121 -19.35 -11.46 -3.06
C PHE A 121 -19.83 -10.64 -1.87
N HIS A 122 -19.97 -11.29 -0.72
CA HIS A 122 -19.97 -10.64 0.58
C HIS A 122 -18.54 -10.72 1.15
N ILE A 123 -17.95 -9.58 1.46
CA ILE A 123 -16.55 -9.50 1.83
C ILE A 123 -16.33 -8.46 2.93
N PRO A 124 -15.44 -8.73 3.92
CA PRO A 124 -15.03 -7.69 4.86
C PRO A 124 -14.45 -6.49 4.13
N SER A 125 -14.82 -5.26 4.52
CA SER A 125 -14.30 -4.04 3.88
C SER A 125 -12.77 -3.98 3.85
N ARG A 126 -12.10 -4.50 4.89
CA ARG A 126 -10.62 -4.58 4.93
C ARG A 126 -10.05 -5.50 3.84
N GLY A 127 -10.80 -6.49 3.37
CA GLY A 127 -10.40 -7.36 2.27
C GLY A 127 -10.34 -6.65 0.92
N LEU A 128 -11.04 -5.54 0.77
CA LEU A 128 -11.04 -4.73 -0.45
C LEU A 128 -10.00 -3.60 -0.44
N ILE A 129 -9.35 -3.34 0.71
CA ILE A 129 -8.27 -2.34 0.78
C ILE A 129 -7.14 -2.76 -0.16
N GLY A 130 -6.78 -1.86 -1.08
CA GLY A 130 -5.74 -2.07 -2.08
C GLY A 130 -6.08 -3.02 -3.23
N TYR A 131 -7.23 -3.70 -3.18
CA TYR A 131 -7.59 -4.68 -4.22
C TYR A 131 -7.92 -4.07 -5.57
N HIS A 132 -8.41 -2.83 -5.61
CA HIS A 132 -8.84 -2.19 -6.85
C HIS A 132 -7.73 -2.12 -7.91
N GLY A 133 -6.51 -1.77 -7.52
CA GLY A 133 -5.36 -1.72 -8.42
C GLY A 133 -4.96 -3.10 -8.97
N GLU A 134 -4.96 -4.13 -8.12
CA GLU A 134 -4.74 -5.51 -8.53
C GLU A 134 -5.82 -6.00 -9.48
N PHE A 135 -7.08 -5.74 -9.14
CA PHE A 135 -8.23 -6.10 -9.94
C PHE A 135 -8.15 -5.53 -11.37
N LEU A 136 -7.80 -4.25 -11.52
CA LEU A 136 -7.60 -3.65 -12.84
C LEU A 136 -6.46 -4.30 -13.61
N THR A 137 -5.37 -4.66 -12.94
CA THR A 137 -4.24 -5.37 -13.55
C THR A 137 -4.66 -6.76 -14.02
N ASP A 138 -5.30 -7.56 -13.16
CA ASP A 138 -5.74 -8.92 -13.46
C ASP A 138 -6.76 -8.99 -14.58
N THR A 139 -7.63 -7.98 -14.68
CA THR A 139 -8.67 -7.86 -15.69
C THR A 139 -8.27 -7.02 -16.92
N ARG A 140 -6.99 -6.63 -16.99
CA ARG A 140 -6.46 -5.74 -18.06
C ARG A 140 -7.28 -4.47 -18.26
N GLY A 141 -7.82 -3.94 -17.16
CA GLY A 141 -8.65 -2.72 -17.15
C GLY A 141 -10.08 -2.90 -17.65
N THR A 142 -10.51 -4.11 -18.02
CA THR A 142 -11.86 -4.37 -18.56
C THR A 142 -12.90 -4.70 -17.48
N GLY A 143 -12.46 -5.08 -16.28
CA GLY A 143 -13.33 -5.41 -15.16
C GLY A 143 -13.98 -4.19 -14.53
N MET A 144 -15.20 -4.35 -14.06
CA MET A 144 -15.92 -3.35 -13.27
C MET A 144 -16.28 -3.92 -11.90
N MET A 145 -16.07 -3.14 -10.84
CA MET A 145 -16.42 -3.51 -9.48
C MET A 145 -17.21 -2.39 -8.81
N ASN A 146 -18.39 -2.73 -8.34
CA ASN A 146 -19.23 -1.86 -7.52
C ASN A 146 -19.26 -2.42 -6.10
N ARG A 147 -19.25 -1.54 -5.11
CA ARG A 147 -19.21 -1.87 -3.68
C ARG A 147 -20.40 -1.24 -2.98
N LEU A 148 -21.11 -2.03 -2.19
CA LEU A 148 -22.23 -1.58 -1.39
C LEU A 148 -22.07 -2.05 0.06
N PHE A 149 -22.16 -1.12 1.01
CA PHE A 149 -22.09 -1.45 2.43
C PHE A 149 -23.30 -2.31 2.85
N LEU A 150 -23.03 -3.46 3.44
CA LEU A 150 -24.04 -4.41 3.94
C LEU A 150 -24.36 -4.26 5.42
N GLY A 151 -23.46 -3.70 6.20
CA GLY A 151 -23.56 -3.65 7.65
C GLY A 151 -22.38 -4.30 8.34
N TYR A 152 -22.49 -4.48 9.65
CA TYR A 152 -21.50 -5.16 10.47
C TYR A 152 -21.85 -6.63 10.60
N GLN A 153 -20.84 -7.48 10.46
CA GLN A 153 -20.94 -8.92 10.61
C GLN A 153 -19.79 -9.45 11.49
N PRO A 154 -19.89 -10.66 12.05
CA PRO A 154 -18.82 -11.23 12.84
C PRO A 154 -17.47 -11.22 12.13
N TRP A 155 -16.42 -11.02 12.90
CA TRP A 155 -15.04 -11.00 12.40
C TRP A 155 -14.69 -12.27 11.61
N ALA A 156 -14.32 -12.11 10.33
CA ALA A 156 -14.04 -13.21 9.39
C ALA A 156 -12.67 -13.89 9.59
N GLY A 157 -11.94 -13.54 10.64
CA GLY A 157 -10.59 -14.06 10.88
C GLY A 157 -9.49 -13.23 10.19
N ALA A 158 -8.25 -13.62 10.38
CA ALA A 158 -7.11 -12.93 9.79
C ALA A 158 -7.11 -13.06 8.26
N ILE A 159 -6.76 -11.97 7.58
CA ILE A 159 -6.40 -11.98 6.15
C ILE A 159 -4.88 -12.00 6.12
N GLU A 160 -4.29 -12.93 5.37
CA GLU A 160 -2.85 -12.99 5.21
C GLU A 160 -2.36 -11.69 4.54
N GLY A 161 -1.33 -11.11 5.12
CA GLY A 161 -0.66 -9.92 4.60
C GLY A 161 0.18 -10.22 3.36
N ARG A 162 1.08 -9.32 3.03
CA ARG A 162 2.06 -9.51 1.97
C ARG A 162 2.91 -10.76 2.26
N ARG A 163 3.04 -11.62 1.25
CA ARG A 163 3.81 -12.88 1.39
C ARG A 163 5.32 -12.63 1.48
N ASN A 164 5.80 -11.59 0.81
CA ASN A 164 7.22 -11.28 0.68
C ASN A 164 7.65 -10.23 1.70
N GLY A 165 8.87 -10.37 2.23
CA GLY A 165 9.50 -9.39 3.11
C GLY A 165 10.00 -8.16 2.35
N SER A 166 10.67 -7.27 3.10
CA SER A 166 11.22 -6.00 2.62
C SER A 166 12.74 -6.04 2.57
N LEU A 167 13.33 -5.34 1.59
CA LEU A 167 14.74 -4.98 1.59
C LEU A 167 14.90 -3.64 2.31
N ILE A 168 15.53 -3.62 3.47
CA ILE A 168 15.59 -2.47 4.36
C ILE A 168 17.01 -1.90 4.39
N SER A 169 17.14 -0.58 4.21
CA SER A 169 18.44 0.07 4.30
C SER A 169 18.96 0.05 5.74
N ASN A 170 20.21 -0.38 5.90
CA ASN A 170 20.95 -0.31 7.15
C ASN A 170 21.94 0.87 7.20
N SER A 171 21.89 1.76 6.23
CA SER A 171 22.89 2.83 6.06
C SER A 171 22.26 4.14 5.57
N ASP A 172 22.86 5.25 5.99
CA ASP A 172 22.54 6.59 5.51
C ASP A 172 23.49 7.00 4.40
N GLY A 173 22.98 7.64 3.34
CA GLY A 173 23.82 8.11 2.24
C GLY A 173 23.05 8.24 0.93
N GLU A 174 23.72 7.93 -0.17
CA GLU A 174 23.16 7.95 -1.52
C GLU A 174 23.32 6.55 -2.14
N ALA A 175 22.22 6.03 -2.69
CA ALA A 175 22.23 4.69 -3.30
C ALA A 175 23.15 4.66 -4.52
N VAL A 176 24.06 3.70 -4.56
CA VAL A 176 25.03 3.57 -5.66
C VAL A 176 24.65 2.43 -6.60
N GLN A 177 24.89 2.65 -7.89
CA GLN A 177 24.54 1.67 -8.93
C GLN A 177 25.11 0.27 -8.66
N TYR A 178 26.35 0.20 -8.18
CA TYR A 178 27.02 -1.06 -7.86
C TYR A 178 26.31 -1.88 -6.78
N ALA A 179 25.86 -1.20 -5.70
CA ALA A 179 25.12 -1.85 -4.63
C ALA A 179 23.73 -2.31 -5.12
N LEU A 180 23.01 -1.44 -5.83
CA LEU A 180 21.67 -1.75 -6.35
C LEU A 180 21.71 -2.90 -7.36
N PHE A 181 22.77 -3.01 -8.17
CA PHE A 181 22.96 -4.13 -9.10
C PHE A 181 23.03 -5.48 -8.36
N ALA A 182 23.75 -5.54 -7.25
CA ALA A 182 23.78 -6.74 -6.42
C ALA A 182 22.46 -7.00 -5.69
N LEU A 183 21.74 -5.94 -5.28
CA LEU A 183 20.49 -6.05 -4.54
C LEU A 183 19.30 -6.47 -5.40
N GLN A 184 19.29 -6.15 -6.71
CA GLN A 184 18.22 -6.57 -7.60
C GLN A 184 18.10 -8.10 -7.75
N GLU A 185 19.16 -8.87 -7.42
CA GLU A 185 19.10 -10.33 -7.35
C GLU A 185 18.31 -10.84 -6.13
N ARG A 186 18.12 -9.98 -5.14
CA ARG A 186 17.39 -10.28 -3.90
C ARG A 186 15.91 -9.96 -3.98
N GLY A 187 15.49 -9.14 -4.95
CA GLY A 187 14.10 -8.73 -5.09
C GLY A 187 13.89 -7.54 -6.02
N ALA A 188 12.67 -7.03 -6.04
CA ALA A 188 12.28 -5.89 -6.85
C ALA A 188 12.59 -4.58 -6.12
N LEU A 189 13.44 -3.73 -6.72
CA LEU A 189 13.82 -2.45 -6.13
C LEU A 189 12.76 -1.36 -6.34
N PHE A 190 12.71 -0.39 -5.42
CA PHE A 190 11.83 0.78 -5.44
C PHE A 190 12.58 2.10 -5.67
N VAL A 191 13.91 2.08 -5.63
CA VAL A 191 14.78 3.25 -5.70
C VAL A 191 15.74 3.18 -6.88
N ASP A 192 16.08 4.34 -7.43
CA ASP A 192 17.11 4.51 -8.45
C ASP A 192 18.49 4.80 -7.80
N PRO A 193 19.59 4.63 -8.55
CA PRO A 193 20.89 5.18 -8.15
C PRO A 193 20.81 6.71 -7.95
N GLY A 194 21.57 7.23 -7.00
CA GLY A 194 21.57 8.65 -6.66
C GLY A 194 20.46 9.11 -5.72
N VAL A 195 19.57 8.21 -5.32
CA VAL A 195 18.52 8.52 -4.34
C VAL A 195 19.12 8.54 -2.93
N LYS A 196 18.78 9.56 -2.15
CA LYS A 196 19.12 9.61 -0.73
C LYS A 196 18.39 8.52 0.04
N VAL A 197 19.15 7.74 0.77
CA VAL A 197 18.69 6.62 1.60
C VAL A 197 19.05 6.86 3.06
N TYR A 198 18.34 6.23 3.96
CA TYR A 198 18.57 6.30 5.40
C TYR A 198 18.20 4.96 6.04
N VAL A 199 18.66 4.74 7.27
CA VAL A 199 18.36 3.52 8.03
C VAL A 199 16.86 3.37 8.24
N GLY A 200 16.31 2.20 7.87
CA GLY A 200 14.90 1.90 7.93
C GLY A 200 14.11 2.21 6.64
N LEU A 201 14.72 2.84 5.62
CA LEU A 201 14.09 3.02 4.32
C LEU A 201 13.88 1.65 3.64
N ILE A 202 12.67 1.35 3.19
CA ILE A 202 12.39 0.17 2.38
C ILE A 202 12.81 0.44 0.94
N LEU A 203 13.83 -0.28 0.50
CA LEU A 203 14.46 -0.13 -0.82
C LEU A 203 13.81 -0.98 -1.90
N GLY A 204 13.07 -2.02 -1.47
CA GLY A 204 12.48 -2.97 -2.39
C GLY A 204 11.72 -4.08 -1.68
N GLU A 205 11.06 -4.92 -2.47
CA GLU A 205 10.40 -6.14 -2.02
C GLU A 205 11.39 -7.30 -2.09
N HIS A 206 11.58 -8.00 -0.99
CA HIS A 206 12.43 -9.19 -0.95
C HIS A 206 11.75 -10.34 -1.71
N SER A 207 12.53 -11.19 -2.36
CA SER A 207 12.00 -12.39 -3.05
C SER A 207 11.60 -13.52 -2.11
N ARG A 208 11.90 -13.40 -0.80
CA ARG A 208 11.56 -14.35 0.26
C ARG A 208 10.59 -13.70 1.24
N ASP A 209 10.07 -14.50 2.16
CA ASP A 209 9.08 -14.13 3.16
C ASP A 209 9.63 -13.36 4.36
N ASN A 210 10.96 -13.20 4.47
CA ASN A 210 11.61 -12.49 5.56
C ASN A 210 12.18 -11.15 5.10
N ASP A 211 12.22 -10.18 6.01
CA ASP A 211 12.91 -8.92 5.81
C ASP A 211 14.43 -9.13 5.77
N LEU A 212 15.12 -8.28 5.04
CA LEU A 212 16.56 -8.32 4.87
C LEU A 212 17.16 -6.92 4.96
N ASP A 213 18.04 -6.73 5.94
CA ASP A 213 18.86 -5.54 6.05
C ASP A 213 19.95 -5.53 4.99
N VAL A 214 20.02 -4.44 4.23
CA VAL A 214 20.94 -4.32 3.10
C VAL A 214 21.66 -2.98 3.09
N ASN A 215 22.83 -2.95 2.46
CA ASN A 215 23.64 -1.75 2.31
C ASN A 215 23.55 -1.20 0.87
N PRO A 216 22.78 -0.14 0.61
CA PRO A 216 22.60 0.44 -0.72
C PRO A 216 23.72 1.41 -1.13
N ILE A 217 24.64 1.74 -0.23
CA ILE A 217 25.72 2.72 -0.46
C ILE A 217 27.09 2.06 -0.65
N LYS A 218 27.14 0.73 -0.69
CA LYS A 218 28.40 -0.01 -0.81
C LYS A 218 29.02 0.18 -2.18
N GLU A 219 30.14 0.88 -2.24
CA GLU A 219 30.92 1.10 -3.46
C GLU A 219 31.74 -0.14 -3.85
N LYS A 220 32.08 -0.23 -5.13
CA LYS A 220 33.04 -1.20 -5.63
C LYS A 220 34.43 -0.88 -5.05
N LYS A 221 35.04 -1.84 -4.35
CA LYS A 221 36.44 -1.67 -3.96
C LYS A 221 37.31 -1.64 -5.22
N LEU A 222 38.08 -0.57 -5.38
CA LEU A 222 39.02 -0.43 -6.47
C LEU A 222 40.12 -1.53 -6.29
N THR A 223 40.01 -2.60 -7.06
CA THR A 223 41.01 -3.63 -7.15
C THR A 223 41.73 -3.53 -8.49
N ASN A 224 43.03 -3.21 -8.48
CA ASN A 224 43.96 -3.20 -9.60
C ASN A 224 43.58 -2.41 -10.86
N ILE A 225 44.45 -1.46 -11.21
CA ILE A 225 44.41 -0.60 -12.41
C ILE A 225 44.24 -1.38 -13.73
N ARG A 226 44.65 -2.65 -13.80
CA ARG A 226 44.54 -3.51 -14.97
C ARG A 226 43.12 -4.07 -15.22
N ALA A 227 42.23 -4.03 -14.25
CA ALA A 227 40.83 -4.47 -14.38
C ALA A 227 39.85 -3.33 -14.73
N ALA A 228 40.31 -2.08 -14.69
CA ALA A 228 39.49 -0.90 -14.98
C ALA A 228 38.99 -0.81 -16.45
N GLY A 229 39.60 -1.59 -17.37
CA GLY A 229 39.22 -1.64 -18.79
C GLY A 229 38.07 -2.59 -19.13
N LYS A 230 37.55 -3.35 -18.19
CA LYS A 230 36.42 -4.29 -18.35
C LYS A 230 35.30 -4.02 -17.37
N ASP A 231 34.88 -2.76 -17.20
CA ASP A 231 33.62 -2.48 -16.54
C ASP A 231 32.49 -2.80 -17.52
N GLU A 232 31.94 -4.02 -17.43
CA GLU A 232 30.66 -4.32 -18.07
C GLU A 232 29.63 -3.34 -17.55
N ALA A 233 28.83 -2.76 -18.45
CA ALA A 233 27.76 -1.85 -18.07
C ALA A 233 26.79 -2.58 -17.11
N LEU A 234 26.70 -2.13 -15.87
CA LEU A 234 25.78 -2.68 -14.87
C LEU A 234 24.37 -2.29 -15.27
N LEU A 235 23.64 -3.24 -15.84
CA LEU A 235 22.24 -3.03 -16.23
C LEU A 235 21.33 -3.22 -15.01
N LEU A 236 20.67 -2.14 -14.60
CA LEU A 236 19.65 -2.19 -13.57
C LEU A 236 18.28 -2.39 -14.20
N VAL A 237 17.50 -3.27 -13.61
CA VAL A 237 16.06 -3.36 -13.87
C VAL A 237 15.42 -2.07 -13.36
N PRO A 238 14.55 -1.42 -14.16
CA PRO A 238 13.84 -0.22 -13.69
C PRO A 238 13.12 -0.49 -12.37
N PRO A 239 13.21 0.42 -11.39
CA PRO A 239 12.58 0.22 -10.09
C PRO A 239 11.06 0.25 -10.23
N ARG A 240 10.39 -0.55 -9.42
CA ARG A 240 8.94 -0.52 -9.27
C ARG A 240 8.54 0.76 -8.54
N ARG A 241 7.84 1.64 -9.23
CA ARG A 241 7.33 2.88 -8.64
C ARG A 241 5.91 2.68 -8.17
N MET A 242 5.61 3.19 -6.99
CA MET A 242 4.27 3.13 -6.41
C MET A 242 3.65 4.51 -6.37
N SER A 243 2.38 4.61 -6.74
CA SER A 243 1.55 5.76 -6.39
C SER A 243 1.33 5.81 -4.88
N LEU A 244 0.86 6.92 -4.34
CA LEU A 244 0.50 7.02 -2.92
C LEU A 244 -0.52 5.95 -2.52
N GLU A 245 -1.55 5.74 -3.34
CA GLU A 245 -2.58 4.72 -3.11
C GLU A 245 -1.98 3.31 -3.07
N GLN A 246 -1.10 2.98 -4.01
CA GLN A 246 -0.41 1.69 -4.03
C GLN A 246 0.51 1.50 -2.82
N ALA A 247 1.22 2.56 -2.40
CA ALA A 247 2.08 2.52 -1.23
C ALA A 247 1.29 2.27 0.05
N ILE A 248 0.17 2.97 0.24
CA ILE A 248 -0.73 2.80 1.39
C ILE A 248 -1.30 1.37 1.45
N ALA A 249 -1.61 0.80 0.30
CA ALA A 249 -2.12 -0.57 0.21
C ALA A 249 -1.04 -1.64 0.42
N TYR A 250 0.22 -1.30 0.13
CA TYR A 250 1.35 -2.22 0.16
C TYR A 250 1.91 -2.46 1.56
N ILE A 251 1.94 -1.43 2.42
CA ILE A 251 2.56 -1.49 3.75
C ILE A 251 1.89 -2.49 4.70
N GLU A 252 2.70 -3.12 5.54
CA GLU A 252 2.24 -3.92 6.68
C GLU A 252 2.02 -3.06 7.94
N GLU A 253 1.60 -3.69 9.05
CA GLU A 253 1.18 -2.96 10.27
C GLU A 253 2.34 -2.20 10.95
N ASP A 254 3.56 -2.68 10.80
CA ASP A 254 4.80 -2.13 11.34
C ASP A 254 5.54 -1.21 10.35
N GLU A 255 4.98 -1.03 9.15
CA GLU A 255 5.55 -0.19 8.10
C GLU A 255 4.77 1.13 7.96
N LEU A 256 5.44 2.13 7.42
CA LEU A 256 4.88 3.47 7.23
C LEU A 256 5.12 3.98 5.81
N VAL A 257 4.23 4.85 5.33
CA VAL A 257 4.44 5.62 4.11
C VAL A 257 4.86 7.04 4.48
N GLU A 258 6.04 7.45 4.05
CA GLU A 258 6.47 8.84 4.13
C GLU A 258 6.02 9.60 2.89
N VAL A 259 5.28 10.67 3.10
CA VAL A 259 4.71 11.52 2.04
C VAL A 259 5.34 12.89 2.11
N THR A 260 6.00 13.27 1.03
CA THR A 260 6.57 14.61 0.84
C THR A 260 6.03 15.22 -0.46
N PRO A 261 6.14 16.55 -0.69
CA PRO A 261 5.71 17.15 -1.93
C PRO A 261 6.34 16.52 -3.19
N THR A 262 7.53 15.96 -3.07
CA THR A 262 8.31 15.44 -4.21
C THR A 262 8.47 13.94 -4.23
N ALA A 263 8.17 13.24 -3.13
CA ALA A 263 8.42 11.80 -3.01
C ALA A 263 7.38 11.10 -2.14
N VAL A 264 7.16 9.82 -2.46
CA VAL A 264 6.48 8.83 -1.61
C VAL A 264 7.50 7.73 -1.34
N ARG A 265 7.73 7.39 -0.07
CA ARG A 265 8.72 6.41 0.37
C ARG A 265 8.09 5.46 1.37
N LEU A 266 8.64 4.26 1.47
CA LEU A 266 8.24 3.25 2.46
C LEU A 266 9.31 3.15 3.56
N ARG A 267 8.86 2.98 4.78
CA ARG A 267 9.73 2.89 5.95
C ARG A 267 9.26 1.82 6.91
#